data_a6c9362c1c3cc07e97d53fd5b30029b0
#
_entry.id   a6c9362c1c3cc07e97d53fd5b30029b0
#
_cell.length_a   1.000
_cell.length_b   1.000
_cell.length_c   1.000
_cell.angle_alpha   90.00
_cell.angle_beta   90.00
_cell.angle_gamma   90.00
#
_symmetry.space_group_name_H-M   'P 1'
#
loop_
_entity.id
_entity.type
_entity.pdbx_description
1 polymer ?
#
loop_
_entity_poly.entity_id
_entity_poly.type
_entity_poly.pdbx_seq_one_letter_code
_entity_poly.pdbx_strand_id
1 'polypeptide(L)'
;MYFMRNVPYGEKTNEQIREYVDKAVGFLVEKGCKAVVLACNTATSAAITYLRNKYQLPIIGIEPAVKPACQHNRNKRIMVVATPVTSKGVKLKNLIMKYDINHKVDVVALPMLVRFAQKDEFNSSNVMNYLNNEFAGYNFSDYSELVLGCTHFNYFKDSFAKLFPSDIEIIDGNIGVSNNLKNTLIKNGIIDGEHNSNERGRVEYYYSGRAVDDAELSHIKELHKR
;
A
#
# COMPACT_ATOMS: atom_id res chain seq x y z
N MET A 1 3.18 -3.21 -15.31
CA MET A 1 2.53 -2.51 -14.18
C MET A 1 1.15 -2.03 -14.62
N TYR A 2 0.13 -2.18 -13.79
CA TYR A 2 -1.27 -1.87 -14.14
C TYR A 2 -1.85 -0.85 -13.16
N PHE A 3 -2.35 0.27 -13.67
CA PHE A 3 -3.00 1.32 -12.90
C PHE A 3 -4.52 1.32 -13.14
N MET A 4 -5.29 1.76 -12.15
CA MET A 4 -6.75 1.78 -12.22
C MET A 4 -7.26 3.22 -12.28
N ARG A 5 -8.12 3.51 -13.26
CA ARG A 5 -8.82 4.82 -13.34
C ARG A 5 -9.94 4.97 -12.29
N ASN A 6 -10.42 3.85 -11.76
CA ASN A 6 -11.56 3.84 -10.84
C ASN A 6 -11.18 4.12 -9.36
N VAL A 7 -10.04 4.75 -9.11
CA VAL A 7 -9.62 5.23 -7.78
C VAL A 7 -10.29 6.59 -7.48
N PRO A 8 -10.47 6.96 -6.20
CA PRO A 8 -10.00 6.29 -4.99
C PRO A 8 -10.92 5.12 -4.56
N TYR A 9 -10.32 4.01 -4.13
CA TYR A 9 -11.06 2.87 -3.61
C TYR A 9 -11.66 3.09 -2.22
N GLY A 10 -11.14 4.06 -1.47
CA GLY A 10 -11.63 4.38 -0.12
C GLY A 10 -13.09 4.85 -0.06
N GLU A 11 -13.70 5.17 -1.20
CA GLU A 11 -15.09 5.66 -1.36
C GLU A 11 -16.02 4.62 -2.00
N LYS A 12 -15.53 3.41 -2.27
CA LYS A 12 -16.26 2.36 -2.99
C LYS A 12 -16.64 1.20 -2.06
N THR A 13 -17.70 0.48 -2.45
CA THR A 13 -18.05 -0.76 -1.76
C THR A 13 -17.05 -1.87 -2.03
N ASN A 14 -16.98 -2.87 -1.17
CA ASN A 14 -16.10 -4.03 -1.36
C ASN A 14 -16.42 -4.77 -2.66
N GLU A 15 -17.68 -4.84 -3.05
CA GLU A 15 -18.16 -5.47 -4.29
C GLU A 15 -17.63 -4.72 -5.52
N GLN A 16 -17.73 -3.40 -5.54
CA GLN A 16 -17.19 -2.58 -6.61
C GLN A 16 -15.66 -2.72 -6.73
N ILE A 17 -14.95 -2.72 -5.58
CA ILE A 17 -13.50 -2.91 -5.57
C ILE A 17 -13.14 -4.29 -6.13
N ARG A 18 -13.85 -5.35 -5.71
CA ARG A 18 -13.63 -6.71 -6.22
C ARG A 18 -13.80 -6.79 -7.73
N GLU A 19 -14.88 -6.21 -8.26
CA GLU A 19 -15.14 -6.21 -9.71
C GLU A 19 -14.01 -5.52 -10.49
N TYR A 20 -13.56 -4.34 -10.05
CA TYR A 20 -12.47 -3.62 -10.73
C TYR A 20 -11.15 -4.36 -10.66
N VAL A 21 -10.80 -4.90 -9.48
CA VAL A 21 -9.54 -5.61 -9.29
C VAL A 21 -9.56 -6.95 -10.03
N ASP A 22 -10.71 -7.63 -10.08
CA ASP A 22 -10.89 -8.86 -10.85
C ASP A 22 -10.64 -8.65 -12.35
N LYS A 23 -11.22 -7.59 -12.93
CA LYS A 23 -10.94 -7.21 -14.33
C LYS A 23 -9.46 -6.94 -14.57
N ALA A 24 -8.78 -6.28 -13.63
CA ALA A 24 -7.35 -6.01 -13.74
C ALA A 24 -6.50 -7.29 -13.68
N VAL A 25 -6.83 -8.19 -12.76
CA VAL A 25 -6.14 -9.49 -12.64
C VAL A 25 -6.39 -10.35 -13.89
N GLY A 26 -7.63 -10.41 -14.39
CA GLY A 26 -7.96 -11.11 -15.63
C GLY A 26 -7.11 -10.63 -16.81
N PHE A 27 -7.00 -9.30 -17.00
CA PHE A 27 -6.14 -8.71 -18.02
C PHE A 27 -4.66 -9.14 -17.87
N LEU A 28 -4.12 -9.14 -16.65
CA LEU A 28 -2.74 -9.57 -16.41
C LEU A 28 -2.55 -11.07 -16.67
N VAL A 29 -3.53 -11.90 -16.36
CA VAL A 29 -3.52 -13.33 -16.69
C VAL A 29 -3.52 -13.55 -18.21
N GLU A 30 -4.35 -12.85 -18.96
CA GLU A 30 -4.36 -12.87 -20.44
C GLU A 30 -3.02 -12.42 -21.05
N LYS A 31 -2.30 -11.51 -20.37
CA LYS A 31 -0.93 -11.10 -20.72
C LYS A 31 0.14 -12.14 -20.35
N GLY A 32 -0.22 -13.27 -19.77
CA GLY A 32 0.71 -14.35 -19.42
C GLY A 32 1.51 -14.10 -18.13
N CYS A 33 1.07 -13.20 -17.26
CA CYS A 33 1.72 -12.98 -15.98
C CYS A 33 1.75 -14.26 -15.14
N LYS A 34 2.89 -14.57 -14.54
CA LYS A 34 3.10 -15.78 -13.71
C LYS A 34 2.74 -15.55 -12.24
N ALA A 35 2.66 -14.31 -11.81
CA ALA A 35 2.21 -13.88 -10.48
C ALA A 35 1.63 -12.46 -10.56
N VAL A 36 0.76 -12.11 -9.63
CA VAL A 36 0.18 -10.76 -9.53
C VAL A 36 0.42 -10.19 -8.13
N VAL A 37 0.84 -8.93 -8.07
CA VAL A 37 0.94 -8.16 -6.82
C VAL A 37 -0.16 -7.10 -6.78
N LEU A 38 -0.99 -7.16 -5.74
CA LEU A 38 -1.92 -6.08 -5.40
C LEU A 38 -1.19 -5.07 -4.52
N ALA A 39 -0.62 -4.03 -5.15
CA ALA A 39 0.14 -2.99 -4.46
C ALA A 39 -0.77 -1.89 -3.83
N CYS A 40 -1.99 -2.24 -3.46
CA CYS A 40 -2.97 -1.37 -2.83
C CYS A 40 -3.56 -2.06 -1.60
N ASN A 41 -3.39 -1.47 -0.41
CA ASN A 41 -3.91 -2.06 0.84
C ASN A 41 -5.43 -2.20 0.81
N THR A 42 -6.15 -1.22 0.26
CA THR A 42 -7.62 -1.27 0.12
C THR A 42 -8.07 -2.39 -0.81
N ALA A 43 -7.44 -2.53 -1.98
CA ALA A 43 -7.70 -3.63 -2.92
C ALA A 43 -7.40 -5.00 -2.29
N THR A 44 -6.27 -5.11 -1.61
CA THR A 44 -5.89 -6.32 -0.86
C THR A 44 -6.94 -6.67 0.20
N SER A 45 -7.36 -5.69 1.00
CA SER A 45 -8.36 -5.91 2.04
C SER A 45 -9.69 -6.42 1.48
N ALA A 46 -10.16 -5.84 0.37
CA ALA A 46 -11.47 -6.14 -0.20
C ALA A 46 -11.49 -7.40 -1.10
N ALA A 47 -10.40 -7.70 -1.82
CA ALA A 47 -10.47 -8.64 -2.95
C ALA A 47 -9.54 -9.86 -2.86
N ILE A 48 -8.46 -9.85 -2.04
CA ILE A 48 -7.41 -10.87 -2.13
C ILE A 48 -7.92 -12.31 -1.94
N THR A 49 -8.84 -12.54 -1.00
CA THR A 49 -9.38 -13.88 -0.74
C THR A 49 -10.21 -14.39 -1.92
N TYR A 50 -11.06 -13.54 -2.48
CA TYR A 50 -11.85 -13.86 -3.67
C TYR A 50 -10.94 -14.19 -4.87
N LEU A 51 -9.93 -13.36 -5.13
CA LEU A 51 -9.02 -13.55 -6.26
C LEU A 51 -8.18 -14.83 -6.13
N ARG A 52 -7.68 -15.15 -4.93
CA ARG A 52 -6.94 -16.40 -4.68
C ARG A 52 -7.78 -17.66 -4.87
N ASN A 53 -9.08 -17.57 -4.64
CA ASN A 53 -10.01 -18.68 -4.92
C ASN A 53 -10.34 -18.83 -6.41
N LYS A 54 -10.28 -17.71 -7.16
CA LYS A 54 -10.64 -17.67 -8.59
C LYS A 54 -9.48 -18.01 -9.51
N TYR A 55 -8.27 -17.55 -9.20
CA TYR A 55 -7.11 -17.66 -10.09
C TYR A 55 -6.06 -18.63 -9.53
N GLN A 56 -5.47 -19.45 -10.41
CA GLN A 56 -4.50 -20.47 -10.02
C GLN A 56 -3.07 -19.92 -9.80
N LEU A 57 -2.77 -18.73 -10.32
CA LEU A 57 -1.44 -18.11 -10.15
C LEU A 57 -1.29 -17.47 -8.76
N PRO A 58 -0.06 -17.32 -8.26
CA PRO A 58 0.20 -16.62 -7.00
C PRO A 58 -0.30 -15.18 -7.04
N ILE A 59 -1.14 -14.80 -6.06
CA ILE A 59 -1.60 -13.43 -5.86
C ILE A 59 -1.13 -12.93 -4.50
N ILE A 60 -0.21 -11.97 -4.53
CA ILE A 60 0.42 -11.36 -3.37
C ILE A 60 -0.26 -10.01 -3.10
N GLY A 61 -0.68 -9.77 -1.87
CA GLY A 61 -1.25 -8.49 -1.46
C GLY A 61 -0.31 -7.75 -0.51
N ILE A 62 -0.25 -6.42 -0.65
CA ILE A 62 0.40 -5.58 0.34
C ILE A 62 -0.47 -5.45 1.59
N GLU A 63 0.16 -5.48 2.75
CA GLU A 63 -0.48 -5.23 4.04
C GLU A 63 0.28 -4.13 4.78
N PRO A 64 -0.39 -3.35 5.66
CA PRO A 64 0.31 -2.40 6.53
C PRO A 64 1.39 -3.09 7.36
N ALA A 65 2.52 -2.42 7.60
CA ALA A 65 3.69 -2.98 8.28
C ALA A 65 3.52 -3.13 9.82
N VAL A 66 2.32 -3.56 10.26
CA VAL A 66 1.99 -3.76 11.70
C VAL A 66 2.90 -4.81 12.32
N LYS A 67 3.15 -5.93 11.62
CA LYS A 67 3.99 -7.00 12.14
C LYS A 67 5.41 -6.52 12.47
N PRO A 68 6.19 -5.92 11.54
CA PRO A 68 7.51 -5.40 11.89
C PRO A 68 7.45 -4.31 12.97
N ALA A 69 6.47 -3.39 12.93
CA ALA A 69 6.30 -2.37 13.95
C ALA A 69 6.15 -2.99 15.36
N CYS A 70 5.29 -3.98 15.53
CA CYS A 70 5.11 -4.67 16.80
C CYS A 70 6.37 -5.46 17.23
N GLN A 71 7.16 -5.95 16.27
CA GLN A 71 8.39 -6.70 16.56
C GLN A 71 9.58 -5.82 16.97
N HIS A 72 9.62 -4.55 16.55
CA HIS A 72 10.66 -3.60 17.01
C HIS A 72 10.57 -3.31 18.51
N ASN A 73 9.41 -3.53 19.13
CA ASN A 73 9.18 -3.50 20.58
C ASN A 73 9.84 -2.32 21.33
N ARG A 74 9.69 -1.11 20.82
CA ARG A 74 10.27 0.12 21.40
C ARG A 74 9.55 0.63 22.65
N ASN A 75 8.68 -0.16 23.23
CA ASN A 75 7.88 0.13 24.41
C ASN A 75 6.94 1.36 24.32
N LYS A 76 6.83 1.98 23.14
CA LYS A 76 5.92 3.08 22.82
C LYS A 76 4.74 2.58 21.95
N ARG A 77 3.79 3.45 21.67
CA ARG A 77 2.65 3.17 20.78
C ARG A 77 3.08 3.18 19.30
N ILE A 78 2.27 2.58 18.48
CA ILE A 78 2.42 2.51 17.03
C ILE A 78 1.21 3.19 16.41
N MET A 79 1.42 4.14 15.52
CA MET A 79 0.35 4.77 14.76
C MET A 79 0.25 4.15 13.37
N VAL A 80 -0.93 3.66 13.00
CA VAL A 80 -1.21 3.15 11.65
C VAL A 80 -2.14 4.13 10.96
N VAL A 81 -1.67 4.76 9.87
CA VAL A 81 -2.50 5.62 9.04
C VAL A 81 -2.99 4.86 7.81
N ALA A 82 -4.28 4.94 7.50
CA ALA A 82 -4.88 4.14 6.43
C ALA A 82 -6.08 4.86 5.78
N THR A 83 -6.59 4.29 4.67
CA THR A 83 -7.88 4.74 4.12
C THR A 83 -9.03 4.24 4.99
N PRO A 84 -10.23 4.88 4.93
CA PRO A 84 -11.40 4.43 5.71
C PRO A 84 -11.76 2.96 5.50
N VAL A 85 -11.67 2.44 4.27
CA VAL A 85 -11.94 1.01 3.97
C VAL A 85 -10.90 0.11 4.62
N THR A 86 -9.62 0.49 4.59
CA THR A 86 -8.55 -0.30 5.22
C THR A 86 -8.63 -0.24 6.74
N SER A 87 -8.86 0.94 7.33
CA SER A 87 -8.91 1.14 8.79
C SER A 87 -10.06 0.36 9.46
N LYS A 88 -11.20 0.26 8.77
CA LYS A 88 -12.38 -0.50 9.24
C LYS A 88 -12.36 -1.96 8.79
N GLY A 89 -11.40 -2.33 7.93
CA GLY A 89 -11.33 -3.66 7.30
C GLY A 89 -10.96 -4.77 8.28
N VAL A 90 -11.64 -5.91 8.15
CA VAL A 90 -11.41 -7.12 8.97
C VAL A 90 -9.94 -7.57 8.89
N LYS A 91 -9.28 -7.39 7.74
CA LYS A 91 -7.88 -7.80 7.56
C LYS A 91 -6.92 -7.01 8.44
N LEU A 92 -7.05 -5.68 8.50
CA LEU A 92 -6.20 -4.86 9.39
C LEU A 92 -6.50 -5.19 10.85
N LYS A 93 -7.77 -5.34 11.20
CA LYS A 93 -8.18 -5.75 12.56
C LYS A 93 -7.54 -7.08 12.97
N ASN A 94 -7.62 -8.09 12.10
CA ASN A 94 -7.01 -9.41 12.37
C ASN A 94 -5.49 -9.34 12.46
N LEU A 95 -4.85 -8.49 11.63
CA LEU A 95 -3.40 -8.27 11.66
C LEU A 95 -2.98 -7.65 12.99
N ILE A 96 -3.68 -6.63 13.46
CA ILE A 96 -3.46 -5.98 14.77
C ILE A 96 -3.68 -7.01 15.89
N MET A 97 -4.82 -7.69 15.91
CA MET A 97 -5.11 -8.71 16.94
C MET A 97 -4.04 -9.79 17.03
N LYS A 98 -3.40 -10.13 15.91
CA LYS A 98 -2.37 -11.18 15.84
C LYS A 98 -1.02 -10.74 16.42
N TYR A 99 -0.64 -9.46 16.24
CA TYR A 99 0.71 -8.99 16.54
C TYR A 99 0.78 -7.96 17.67
N ASP A 100 -0.29 -7.19 17.90
CA ASP A 100 -0.35 -6.17 18.96
C ASP A 100 -0.87 -6.75 20.29
N ILE A 101 -0.07 -7.60 20.90
CA ILE A 101 -0.40 -8.25 22.18
C ILE A 101 -0.59 -7.22 23.32
N ASN A 102 0.09 -6.08 23.22
CA ASN A 102 0.11 -5.06 24.27
C ASN A 102 -0.89 -3.92 24.02
N HIS A 103 -1.74 -4.03 23.01
CA HIS A 103 -2.75 -3.01 22.65
C HIS A 103 -2.17 -1.59 22.46
N LYS A 104 -1.03 -1.51 21.74
CA LYS A 104 -0.30 -0.26 21.51
C LYS A 104 -0.57 0.37 20.14
N VAL A 105 -1.33 -0.29 19.27
CA VAL A 105 -1.62 0.20 17.92
C VAL A 105 -2.86 1.09 17.92
N ASP A 106 -2.67 2.34 17.48
CA ASP A 106 -3.76 3.26 17.13
C ASP A 106 -3.93 3.31 15.61
N VAL A 107 -5.17 3.37 15.15
CA VAL A 107 -5.49 3.44 13.72
C VAL A 107 -6.18 4.76 13.40
N VAL A 108 -5.58 5.55 12.51
CA VAL A 108 -6.10 6.83 12.05
C VAL A 108 -6.47 6.73 10.57
N ALA A 109 -7.72 7.07 10.24
CA ALA A 109 -8.18 7.10 8.86
C ALA A 109 -7.89 8.47 8.25
N LEU A 110 -7.17 8.54 7.11
CA LEU A 110 -6.82 9.78 6.43
C LEU A 110 -7.42 9.81 5.00
N PRO A 111 -8.75 10.03 4.87
CA PRO A 111 -9.44 9.96 3.58
C PRO A 111 -8.96 11.00 2.57
N MET A 112 -8.60 12.21 3.02
CA MET A 112 -8.24 13.30 2.11
C MET A 112 -6.87 13.14 1.46
N LEU A 113 -5.92 12.38 2.07
CA LEU A 113 -4.59 12.23 1.47
C LEU A 113 -4.62 11.56 0.08
N VAL A 114 -5.54 10.61 -0.16
CA VAL A 114 -5.67 10.02 -1.49
C VAL A 114 -6.17 11.05 -2.50
N ARG A 115 -7.09 11.94 -2.09
CA ARG A 115 -7.58 13.02 -2.97
C ARG A 115 -6.50 14.05 -3.27
N PHE A 116 -5.67 14.41 -2.28
CA PHE A 116 -4.50 15.26 -2.50
C PHE A 116 -3.50 14.60 -3.46
N ALA A 117 -3.19 13.30 -3.27
CA ALA A 117 -2.30 12.57 -4.16
C ALA A 117 -2.81 12.54 -5.61
N GLN A 118 -4.11 12.41 -5.85
CA GLN A 118 -4.71 12.45 -7.19
C GLN A 118 -4.62 13.81 -7.89
N LYS A 119 -4.38 14.88 -7.13
CA LYS A 119 -4.17 16.24 -7.63
C LYS A 119 -2.70 16.64 -7.66
N ASP A 120 -1.80 15.69 -7.41
CA ASP A 120 -0.35 15.94 -7.25
C ASP A 120 -0.01 16.96 -6.14
N GLU A 121 -0.90 17.10 -5.17
CA GLU A 121 -0.77 18.06 -4.09
C GLU A 121 -0.15 17.36 -2.87
N PHE A 122 1.19 17.31 -2.79
CA PHE A 122 1.89 16.51 -1.79
C PHE A 122 2.44 17.31 -0.60
N ASN A 123 2.86 18.58 -0.81
CA ASN A 123 3.55 19.41 0.19
C ASN A 123 2.88 20.77 0.39
N SER A 124 1.60 20.91 0.03
CA SER A 124 0.87 22.17 0.15
C SER A 124 0.51 22.51 1.60
N SER A 125 0.18 23.78 1.85
CA SER A 125 -0.39 24.22 3.12
C SER A 125 -1.70 23.50 3.46
N ASN A 126 -2.50 23.14 2.44
CA ASN A 126 -3.73 22.38 2.63
C ASN A 126 -3.46 21.00 3.21
N VAL A 127 -2.43 20.30 2.71
CA VAL A 127 -1.99 18.99 3.23
C VAL A 127 -1.55 19.13 4.68
N MET A 128 -0.70 20.13 4.99
CA MET A 128 -0.21 20.34 6.35
C MET A 128 -1.33 20.72 7.33
N ASN A 129 -2.24 21.60 6.93
CA ASN A 129 -3.39 21.96 7.74
C ASN A 129 -4.30 20.76 8.01
N TYR A 130 -4.56 19.94 6.99
CA TYR A 130 -5.32 18.71 7.13
C TYR A 130 -4.65 17.76 8.14
N LEU A 131 -3.36 17.48 7.97
CA LEU A 131 -2.62 16.60 8.88
C LEU A 131 -2.58 17.13 10.31
N ASN A 132 -2.33 18.43 10.51
CA ASN A 132 -2.37 19.06 11.82
C ASN A 132 -3.72 18.87 12.52
N ASN A 133 -4.82 19.01 11.78
CA ASN A 133 -6.18 18.83 12.33
C ASN A 133 -6.46 17.37 12.69
N GLU A 134 -6.07 16.42 11.83
CA GLU A 134 -6.29 14.99 12.08
C GLU A 134 -5.49 14.47 13.29
N PHE A 135 -4.33 15.05 13.54
CA PHE A 135 -3.44 14.65 14.63
C PHE A 135 -3.49 15.55 15.87
N ALA A 136 -4.34 16.55 15.91
CA ALA A 136 -4.43 17.52 17.03
C ALA A 136 -4.65 16.88 18.41
N GLY A 137 -5.28 15.70 18.46
CA GLY A 137 -5.56 14.97 19.71
C GLY A 137 -4.48 13.97 20.13
N TYR A 138 -3.36 13.87 19.40
CA TYR A 138 -2.33 12.88 19.66
C TYR A 138 -1.06 13.51 20.24
N ASN A 139 -0.52 12.91 21.31
CA ASN A 139 0.79 13.26 21.82
C ASN A 139 1.86 12.40 21.13
N PHE A 140 2.60 12.97 20.20
CA PHE A 140 3.59 12.22 19.41
C PHE A 140 4.71 11.60 20.24
N SER A 141 5.02 12.13 21.44
CA SER A 141 6.03 11.53 22.33
C SER A 141 5.68 10.11 22.77
N ASP A 142 4.41 9.72 22.69
CA ASP A 142 3.93 8.40 23.07
C ASP A 142 4.17 7.34 21.98
N TYR A 143 4.56 7.77 20.77
CA TYR A 143 4.71 6.91 19.60
C TYR A 143 6.19 6.70 19.24
N SER A 144 6.51 5.52 18.70
CA SER A 144 7.82 5.19 18.13
C SER A 144 7.77 4.99 16.61
N GLU A 145 6.60 4.69 16.09
CA GLU A 145 6.46 4.33 14.68
C GLU A 145 5.16 4.86 14.07
N LEU A 146 5.28 5.31 12.82
CA LEU A 146 4.18 5.64 11.92
C LEU A 146 4.13 4.64 10.76
N VAL A 147 3.11 3.79 10.73
CA VAL A 147 2.91 2.79 9.68
C VAL A 147 2.03 3.37 8.58
N LEU A 148 2.55 3.44 7.37
CA LEU A 148 1.80 3.88 6.19
C LEU A 148 0.97 2.72 5.61
N GLY A 149 -0.31 2.66 5.95
CA GLY A 149 -1.27 1.63 5.52
C GLY A 149 -1.95 1.93 4.17
N CYS A 150 -1.41 2.84 3.38
CA CYS A 150 -1.84 3.14 2.02
C CYS A 150 -0.63 3.50 1.16
N THR A 151 -0.52 2.94 -0.04
CA THR A 151 0.61 3.20 -0.94
C THR A 151 0.69 4.65 -1.43
N HIS A 152 -0.44 5.36 -1.54
CA HIS A 152 -0.43 6.80 -1.81
C HIS A 152 0.21 7.62 -0.68
N PHE A 153 0.21 7.12 0.55
CA PHE A 153 0.76 7.87 1.68
C PHE A 153 2.29 7.98 1.64
N ASN A 154 2.95 7.14 0.84
CA ASN A 154 4.39 7.27 0.59
C ASN A 154 4.77 8.62 -0.04
N TYR A 155 3.89 9.22 -0.83
CA TYR A 155 4.13 10.54 -1.43
C TYR A 155 4.13 11.69 -0.40
N PHE A 156 3.64 11.44 0.82
CA PHE A 156 3.57 12.42 1.91
C PHE A 156 4.61 12.19 3.00
N LYS A 157 5.64 11.35 2.76
CA LYS A 157 6.69 11.08 3.76
C LYS A 157 7.35 12.38 4.27
N ASP A 158 7.62 13.33 3.37
CA ASP A 158 8.19 14.63 3.77
C ASP A 158 7.21 15.46 4.63
N SER A 159 5.91 15.40 4.35
CA SER A 159 4.90 16.08 5.14
C SER A 159 4.75 15.44 6.53
N PHE A 160 4.79 14.11 6.62
CA PHE A 160 4.84 13.40 7.89
C PHE A 160 6.12 13.70 8.67
N ALA A 161 7.29 13.70 8.00
CA ALA A 161 8.56 14.01 8.65
C ALA A 161 8.64 15.45 9.19
N LYS A 162 7.89 16.39 8.63
CA LYS A 162 7.76 17.76 9.18
C LYS A 162 6.85 17.82 10.39
N LEU A 163 5.87 16.93 10.48
CA LEU A 163 4.87 16.95 11.54
C LEU A 163 5.29 16.09 12.74
N PHE A 164 5.87 14.92 12.49
CA PHE A 164 6.26 13.97 13.53
C PHE A 164 7.69 14.21 14.00
N PRO A 165 7.99 14.00 15.29
CA PRO A 165 9.37 13.99 15.81
C PRO A 165 10.28 13.04 15.03
N SER A 166 11.56 13.39 14.91
CA SER A 166 12.55 12.62 14.13
C SER A 166 12.90 11.24 14.70
N ASP A 167 12.53 10.96 15.95
CA ASP A 167 12.67 9.65 16.58
C ASP A 167 11.52 8.68 16.27
N ILE A 168 10.47 9.15 15.58
CA ILE A 168 9.40 8.30 15.06
C ILE A 168 9.80 7.75 13.70
N GLU A 169 9.89 6.43 13.61
CA GLU A 169 10.21 5.74 12.35
C GLU A 169 8.99 5.63 11.45
N ILE A 170 9.12 6.09 10.20
CA ILE A 170 8.05 5.98 9.18
C ILE A 170 8.29 4.72 8.36
N ILE A 171 7.40 3.74 8.47
CA ILE A 171 7.51 2.45 7.80
C ILE A 171 6.32 2.14 6.92
N ASP A 172 6.54 1.31 5.90
CA ASP A 172 5.50 0.86 4.96
C ASP A 172 5.61 -0.64 4.63
N GLY A 173 4.67 -1.16 3.84
CA GLY A 173 4.62 -2.57 3.46
C GLY A 173 5.48 -2.96 2.25
N ASN A 174 6.24 -2.04 1.62
CA ASN A 174 6.91 -2.27 0.34
C ASN A 174 7.98 -3.37 0.42
N ILE A 175 8.84 -3.32 1.42
CA ILE A 175 9.89 -4.35 1.62
C ILE A 175 9.24 -5.72 1.90
N GLY A 176 8.20 -5.74 2.74
CA GLY A 176 7.48 -6.95 3.09
C GLY A 176 6.83 -7.62 1.89
N VAL A 177 6.14 -6.86 1.04
CA VAL A 177 5.48 -7.40 -0.16
C VAL A 177 6.50 -7.86 -1.20
N SER A 178 7.62 -7.15 -1.37
CA SER A 178 8.69 -7.51 -2.31
C SER A 178 9.37 -8.82 -1.90
N ASN A 179 9.69 -8.98 -0.63
CA ASN A 179 10.26 -10.21 -0.09
C ASN A 179 9.28 -11.39 -0.20
N ASN A 180 8.00 -11.16 0.07
CA ASN A 180 6.98 -12.18 -0.08
C ASN A 180 6.79 -12.60 -1.55
N LEU A 181 6.85 -11.66 -2.50
CA LEU A 181 6.85 -11.96 -3.93
C LEU A 181 8.04 -12.86 -4.28
N LYS A 182 9.28 -12.44 -3.96
CA LYS A 182 10.48 -13.23 -4.23
C LYS A 182 10.37 -14.65 -3.69
N ASN A 183 10.04 -14.80 -2.42
CA ASN A 183 9.92 -16.11 -1.78
C ASN A 183 8.82 -16.98 -2.42
N THR A 184 7.70 -16.36 -2.81
CA THR A 184 6.60 -17.06 -3.47
C THR A 184 7.00 -17.54 -4.87
N LEU A 185 7.71 -16.72 -5.65
CA LEU A 185 8.20 -17.10 -6.98
C LEU A 185 9.19 -18.25 -6.91
N ILE A 186 10.14 -18.23 -5.97
CA ILE A 186 11.09 -19.33 -5.73
C ILE A 186 10.35 -20.61 -5.32
N LYS A 187 9.46 -20.52 -4.34
CA LYS A 187 8.69 -21.66 -3.84
C LYS A 187 7.87 -22.36 -4.92
N ASN A 188 7.36 -21.60 -5.89
CA ASN A 188 6.56 -22.13 -7.01
C ASN A 188 7.43 -22.50 -8.24
N GLY A 189 8.76 -22.45 -8.15
CA GLY A 189 9.66 -22.78 -9.26
C GLY A 189 9.54 -21.82 -10.47
N ILE A 190 9.06 -20.59 -10.24
CA ILE A 190 8.87 -19.58 -11.29
C ILE A 190 10.21 -18.87 -11.58
N ILE A 191 11.05 -18.71 -10.56
CA ILE A 191 12.42 -18.19 -10.67
C ILE A 191 13.36 -19.06 -9.83
N ASP A 192 14.62 -19.11 -10.24
CA ASP A 192 15.70 -19.69 -9.46
C ASP A 192 16.20 -18.67 -8.42
N GLY A 193 16.46 -19.11 -7.20
CA GLY A 193 16.89 -18.22 -6.10
C GLY A 193 18.24 -17.52 -6.36
N GLU A 194 19.04 -17.99 -7.30
CA GLU A 194 20.40 -17.55 -7.61
C GLU A 194 20.51 -16.53 -8.76
N HIS A 195 19.38 -16.09 -9.35
CA HIS A 195 19.42 -15.21 -10.52
C HIS A 195 19.92 -13.81 -10.17
N ASN A 196 21.23 -13.62 -10.31
CA ASN A 196 21.93 -12.33 -10.42
C ASN A 196 22.02 -11.92 -11.90
N SER A 197 20.90 -11.83 -12.62
CA SER A 197 20.96 -11.24 -13.94
C SER A 197 21.11 -9.72 -13.82
N ASN A 198 22.22 -9.18 -14.33
CA ASN A 198 22.40 -7.74 -14.55
C ASN A 198 21.46 -7.21 -15.65
N GLU A 199 20.62 -8.06 -16.22
CA GLU A 199 19.63 -7.70 -17.22
C GLU A 199 18.43 -7.02 -16.54
N ARG A 200 18.27 -5.73 -16.80
CA ARG A 200 17.07 -4.99 -16.43
C ARG A 200 15.91 -5.49 -17.27
N GLY A 201 14.93 -6.13 -16.64
CA GLY A 201 13.70 -6.54 -17.31
C GLY A 201 12.96 -5.35 -17.94
N ARG A 202 12.18 -5.62 -18.97
CA ARG A 202 11.29 -4.63 -19.60
C ARG A 202 10.08 -4.40 -18.69
N VAL A 203 9.70 -3.13 -18.44
CA VAL A 203 8.50 -2.75 -17.72
C VAL A 203 7.48 -2.19 -18.71
N GLU A 204 6.30 -2.77 -18.74
CA GLU A 204 5.15 -2.28 -19.49
C GLU A 204 4.13 -1.65 -18.53
N TYR A 205 3.55 -0.54 -18.93
CA TYR A 205 2.61 0.23 -18.11
C TYR A 205 1.23 0.26 -18.77
N TYR A 206 0.20 0.02 -17.98
CA TYR A 206 -1.19 -0.03 -18.44
C TYR A 206 -2.11 0.80 -17.54
N TYR A 207 -3.07 1.49 -18.14
CA TYR A 207 -4.15 2.20 -17.47
C TYR A 207 -5.49 1.55 -17.85
N SER A 208 -6.13 0.85 -16.91
CA SER A 208 -7.45 0.20 -17.09
C SER A 208 -7.58 -0.59 -18.40
N GLY A 209 -6.55 -1.42 -18.72
CA GLY A 209 -6.55 -2.32 -19.87
C GLY A 209 -5.95 -1.74 -21.16
N ARG A 210 -5.58 -0.47 -21.24
CA ARG A 210 -4.83 0.09 -22.35
C ARG A 210 -3.38 0.41 -21.96
N ALA A 211 -2.48 0.39 -22.93
CA ALA A 211 -1.12 0.91 -22.71
C ALA A 211 -1.21 2.42 -22.37
N VAL A 212 -0.30 2.87 -21.48
CA VAL A 212 -0.16 4.30 -21.18
C VAL A 212 0.44 5.04 -22.38
N ASP A 213 0.05 6.30 -22.56
CA ASP A 213 0.70 7.19 -23.51
C ASP A 213 1.98 7.82 -22.91
N ASP A 214 2.71 8.61 -23.73
CA ASP A 214 3.99 9.20 -23.33
C ASP A 214 3.84 10.21 -22.19
N ALA A 215 2.74 10.96 -22.14
CA ALA A 215 2.47 11.93 -21.08
C ALA A 215 2.18 11.23 -19.75
N GLU A 216 1.34 10.19 -19.77
CA GLU A 216 1.07 9.34 -18.61
C GLU A 216 2.34 8.63 -18.12
N LEU A 217 3.17 8.12 -19.04
CA LEU A 217 4.43 7.48 -18.69
C LEU A 217 5.41 8.47 -18.04
N SER A 218 5.49 9.69 -18.57
CA SER A 218 6.31 10.75 -18.00
C SER A 218 5.87 11.10 -16.58
N HIS A 219 4.57 11.28 -16.37
CA HIS A 219 3.97 11.53 -15.05
C HIS A 219 4.25 10.39 -14.05
N ILE A 220 4.08 9.13 -14.47
CA ILE A 220 4.38 7.97 -13.63
C ILE A 220 5.86 7.97 -13.21
N LYS A 221 6.78 8.28 -14.13
CA LYS A 221 8.22 8.36 -13.83
C LYS A 221 8.54 9.48 -12.85
N GLU A 222 7.85 10.61 -12.90
CA GLU A 222 8.02 11.70 -11.91
C GLU A 222 7.53 11.27 -10.52
N LEU A 223 6.40 10.58 -10.44
CA LEU A 223 5.89 10.05 -9.18
C LEU A 223 6.83 9.02 -8.55
N HIS A 224 7.55 8.21 -9.36
CA HIS A 224 8.51 7.23 -8.86
C HIS A 224 9.81 7.84 -8.28
N LYS A 225 10.08 9.12 -8.51
CA LYS A 225 11.23 9.83 -7.94
C LYS A 225 10.95 10.36 -6.52
N ARG A 226 9.71 10.32 -6.07
CA ARG A 226 9.27 10.74 -4.74
C ARG A 226 9.29 9.56 -3.76
#